data_ac32e6b63f199d5855244b7ba61e51b9
#
_entry.id   ac32e6b63f199d5855244b7ba61e51b9
#
_cell.length_a   1.000
_cell.length_b   1.000
_cell.length_c   1.000
_cell.angle_alpha   90.00
_cell.angle_beta   90.00
_cell.angle_gamma   90.00
#
_symmetry.space_group_name_H-M   'P 1'
#
loop_
_entity.id
_entity.type
_entity.pdbx_description
1 polymer ?
#
loop_
_entity_poly.entity_id
_entity_poly.type
_entity_poly.pdbx_seq_one_letter_code
_entity_poly.pdbx_strand_id
1 'polypeptide(L)'
;DMTAIDQLNVIRKLQAEWSDNSVSVTIYYRKEELDAIKAWLAVNYVNTKSVSFLLHSDHGFDQAPLEEITEARYLEMKESVTPITSLDNLNMDDIDIADCDTGACPVR
;
A
#
# COMPACT_ATOMS: atom_id res chain seq x y z
N ASP A 1 16.62 4.57 4.37
CA ASP A 1 15.76 4.69 3.18
C ASP A 1 15.84 3.42 2.35
N MET A 2 14.71 2.79 2.07
CA MET A 2 14.64 1.61 1.18
C MET A 2 14.67 2.07 -0.27
N THR A 3 15.49 1.41 -1.07
CA THR A 3 15.47 1.60 -2.53
C THR A 3 14.26 0.90 -3.16
N ALA A 4 13.92 1.23 -4.41
CA ALA A 4 12.88 0.52 -5.14
C ALA A 4 13.19 -0.98 -5.28
N ILE A 5 14.47 -1.34 -5.46
CA ILE A 5 14.89 -2.74 -5.54
C ILE A 5 14.73 -3.47 -4.21
N ASP A 6 15.00 -2.82 -3.08
CA ASP A 6 14.75 -3.41 -1.75
C ASP A 6 13.27 -3.72 -1.55
N GLN A 7 12.39 -2.77 -1.91
CA GLN A 7 10.94 -2.95 -1.87
C GLN A 7 10.50 -4.12 -2.76
N LEU A 8 10.99 -4.20 -3.98
CA LEU A 8 10.71 -5.29 -4.93
C LEU A 8 11.17 -6.66 -4.40
N ASN A 9 12.33 -6.72 -3.76
CA ASN A 9 12.83 -7.96 -3.17
C ASN A 9 11.98 -8.44 -1.99
N VAL A 10 11.45 -7.53 -1.18
CA VAL A 10 10.49 -7.86 -0.11
C VAL A 10 9.24 -8.50 -0.70
N ILE A 11 8.67 -7.90 -1.75
CA ILE A 11 7.46 -8.42 -2.40
C ILE A 11 7.71 -9.77 -3.04
N ARG A 12 8.84 -9.95 -3.72
CA ARG A 12 9.23 -11.24 -4.28
C ARG A 12 9.28 -12.33 -3.21
N LYS A 13 9.87 -12.02 -2.05
CA LYS A 13 9.94 -12.93 -0.92
C LYS A 13 8.57 -13.29 -0.36
N LEU A 14 7.72 -12.28 -0.14
CA LEU A 14 6.35 -12.48 0.34
C LEU A 14 5.52 -13.32 -0.63
N GLN A 15 5.65 -13.08 -1.93
CA GLN A 15 4.91 -13.83 -2.95
C GLN A 15 5.40 -15.28 -3.06
N ALA A 16 6.69 -15.53 -2.86
CA ALA A 16 7.27 -16.87 -3.00
C ALA A 16 7.09 -17.74 -1.74
N GLU A 17 7.15 -17.12 -0.55
CA GLU A 17 7.28 -17.85 0.71
C GLU A 17 6.07 -17.69 1.64
N TRP A 18 5.21 -16.70 1.41
CA TRP A 18 4.12 -16.38 2.33
C TRP A 18 2.74 -16.55 1.71
N SER A 19 2.49 -16.06 0.52
CA SER A 19 1.13 -15.94 -0.02
C SER A 19 0.96 -16.65 -1.36
N ASP A 20 -0.02 -17.55 -1.44
CA ASP A 20 -0.49 -18.14 -2.69
C ASP A 20 -1.26 -17.13 -3.55
N ASN A 21 -1.99 -16.23 -2.89
CA ASN A 21 -2.71 -15.14 -3.56
C ASN A 21 -1.76 -14.01 -3.99
N SER A 22 -2.28 -13.10 -4.81
CA SER A 22 -1.50 -11.96 -5.28
C SER A 22 -1.10 -11.04 -4.12
N VAL A 23 0.21 -10.85 -3.95
CA VAL A 23 0.74 -9.77 -3.12
C VAL A 23 0.76 -8.51 -3.96
N SER A 24 -0.08 -7.54 -3.61
CA SER A 24 -0.16 -6.24 -4.29
C SER A 24 0.68 -5.19 -3.55
N VAL A 25 1.37 -4.34 -4.29
CA VAL A 25 2.21 -3.29 -3.73
C VAL A 25 2.31 -2.08 -4.64
N THR A 26 2.48 -0.92 -4.05
CA THR A 26 2.93 0.30 -4.71
C THR A 26 4.38 0.56 -4.34
N ILE A 27 5.28 0.50 -5.32
CA ILE A 27 6.71 0.74 -5.16
C ILE A 27 7.00 2.21 -5.40
N TYR A 28 7.61 2.85 -4.42
CA TYR A 28 8.11 4.22 -4.56
C TYR A 28 9.51 4.18 -5.15
N TYR A 29 9.72 4.92 -6.24
CA TYR A 29 10.99 4.94 -6.95
C TYR A 29 11.45 6.35 -7.29
N ARG A 30 12.76 6.51 -7.49
CA ARG A 30 13.36 7.72 -8.06
C ARG A 30 13.71 7.48 -9.53
N LYS A 31 13.80 8.56 -10.31
CA LYS A 31 14.06 8.46 -11.76
C LYS A 31 15.35 7.71 -12.08
N GLU A 32 16.35 7.83 -11.22
CA GLU A 32 17.65 7.16 -11.35
C GLU A 32 17.57 5.63 -11.19
N GLU A 33 16.51 5.13 -10.56
CA GLU A 33 16.30 3.71 -10.30
C GLU A 33 15.59 2.96 -11.46
N LEU A 34 15.12 3.68 -12.48
CA LEU A 34 14.34 3.09 -13.57
C LEU A 34 15.04 1.95 -14.30
N ASP A 35 16.32 2.08 -14.59
CA ASP A 35 17.07 1.04 -15.30
C ASP A 35 17.28 -0.20 -14.43
N ALA A 36 17.51 -0.01 -13.14
CA ALA A 36 17.59 -1.10 -12.17
C ALA A 36 16.24 -1.83 -12.04
N ILE A 37 15.13 -1.10 -12.00
CA ILE A 37 13.77 -1.67 -11.97
C ILE A 37 13.51 -2.49 -13.22
N LYS A 38 13.82 -1.98 -14.40
CA LYS A 38 13.66 -2.72 -15.67
C LYS A 38 14.47 -4.01 -15.68
N ALA A 39 15.72 -3.96 -15.24
CA ALA A 39 16.58 -5.14 -15.15
C ALA A 39 16.01 -6.17 -14.15
N TRP A 40 15.54 -5.72 -13.01
CA TRP A 40 14.91 -6.58 -11.99
C TRP A 40 13.64 -7.25 -12.54
N LEU A 41 12.77 -6.49 -13.20
CA LEU A 41 11.55 -7.00 -13.81
C LEU A 41 11.84 -8.04 -14.90
N ALA A 42 12.86 -7.82 -15.73
CA ALA A 42 13.23 -8.77 -16.78
C ALA A 42 13.55 -10.17 -16.22
N VAL A 43 14.10 -10.24 -15.01
CA VAL A 43 14.46 -11.51 -14.34
C VAL A 43 13.31 -12.08 -13.51
N ASN A 44 12.55 -11.22 -12.84
CA ASN A 44 11.59 -11.62 -11.80
C ASN A 44 10.11 -11.50 -12.22
N TYR A 45 9.84 -11.04 -13.42
CA TYR A 45 8.48 -10.79 -13.92
C TYR A 45 7.55 -12.01 -13.77
N VAL A 46 8.07 -13.23 -14.01
CA VAL A 46 7.27 -14.46 -13.91
C VAL A 46 6.78 -14.73 -12.48
N ASN A 47 7.53 -14.27 -11.48
CA ASN A 47 7.22 -14.49 -10.07
C ASN A 47 6.49 -13.29 -9.42
N THR A 48 6.17 -12.28 -10.20
CA THR A 48 5.54 -11.04 -9.72
C THR A 48 4.13 -10.96 -10.29
N LYS A 49 3.11 -10.92 -9.42
CA LYS A 49 1.71 -10.92 -9.84
C LYS A 49 1.14 -9.52 -10.03
N SER A 50 1.40 -8.61 -9.10
CA SER A 50 0.87 -7.25 -9.16
C SER A 50 1.81 -6.24 -8.51
N VAL A 51 2.31 -5.30 -9.29
CA VAL A 51 3.17 -4.21 -8.81
C VAL A 51 2.76 -2.91 -9.49
N SER A 52 2.54 -1.89 -8.71
CA SER A 52 2.35 -0.51 -9.17
C SER A 52 3.57 0.32 -8.82
N PHE A 53 3.86 1.31 -9.65
CA PHE A 53 5.01 2.20 -9.44
C PHE A 53 4.55 3.63 -9.27
N LEU A 54 5.09 4.31 -8.27
CA LEU A 54 4.82 5.71 -8.00
C LEU A 54 6.14 6.46 -7.84
N LEU A 55 6.29 7.56 -8.56
CA LEU A 55 7.45 8.42 -8.43
C LEU A 55 7.47 9.05 -7.03
N HIS A 56 8.63 9.01 -6.36
CA HIS A 56 8.80 9.49 -4.98
C HIS A 56 8.43 10.98 -4.78
N SER A 57 8.60 11.78 -5.80
CA SER A 57 8.22 13.18 -5.83
C SER A 57 7.47 13.50 -7.11
N ASP A 58 6.56 14.46 -7.05
CA ASP A 58 5.88 14.99 -8.25
C ASP A 58 4.95 13.99 -8.95
N HIS A 59 4.20 13.22 -8.18
CA HIS A 59 3.27 12.22 -8.71
C HIS A 59 1.87 12.76 -9.05
N GLY A 60 1.56 14.02 -8.67
CA GLY A 60 0.26 14.64 -8.99
C GLY A 60 -0.96 14.05 -8.28
N PHE A 61 -0.78 13.19 -7.29
CA PHE A 61 -1.87 12.68 -6.47
C PHE A 61 -2.08 13.57 -5.25
N ASP A 62 -3.31 13.98 -4.99
CA ASP A 62 -3.67 14.76 -3.80
C ASP A 62 -3.48 13.95 -2.51
N GLN A 63 -3.70 12.65 -2.59
CA GLN A 63 -3.45 11.70 -1.49
C GLN A 63 -2.72 10.47 -2.01
N ALA A 64 -1.43 10.37 -1.73
CA ALA A 64 -0.67 9.17 -2.02
C ALA A 64 -0.93 8.08 -0.97
N PRO A 65 -0.80 6.78 -1.32
CA PRO A 65 -0.91 5.69 -0.35
C PRO A 65 0.06 5.80 0.82
N LEU A 66 1.22 6.41 0.59
CA LEU A 66 2.21 6.76 1.59
C LEU A 66 2.79 8.13 1.26
N GLU A 67 2.77 9.03 2.20
CA GLU A 67 3.21 10.42 2.05
C GLU A 67 4.20 10.79 3.15
N GLU A 68 5.27 11.48 2.78
CA GLU A 68 6.21 12.03 3.75
C GLU A 68 5.61 13.29 4.39
N ILE A 69 5.51 13.28 5.71
CA ILE A 69 4.99 14.40 6.51
C ILE A 69 6.04 14.89 7.50
N THR A 70 5.91 16.15 7.91
CA THR A 70 6.75 16.72 8.96
C THR A 70 6.30 16.22 10.34
N GLU A 71 7.21 16.23 11.32
CA GLU A 71 6.88 15.88 12.71
C GLU A 71 5.76 16.76 13.27
N ALA A 72 5.77 18.05 12.97
CA ALA A 72 4.70 18.98 13.39
C ALA A 72 3.33 18.55 12.85
N ARG A 73 3.26 18.16 11.58
CA ARG A 73 2.03 17.65 10.95
C ARG A 73 1.58 16.33 11.57
N TYR A 74 2.52 15.43 11.86
CA TYR A 74 2.22 14.18 12.55
C TYR A 74 1.59 14.40 13.93
N LEU A 75 2.15 15.32 14.74
CA LEU A 75 1.63 15.64 16.06
C LEU A 75 0.23 16.25 15.99
N GLU A 76 0.00 17.18 15.07
CA GLU A 76 -1.33 17.79 14.83
C GLU A 76 -2.37 16.71 14.48
N MET A 77 -2.04 15.81 13.56
CA MET A 77 -2.94 14.72 13.15
C MET A 77 -3.18 13.75 14.31
N LYS A 78 -2.16 13.42 15.08
CA LYS A 78 -2.26 12.53 16.25
C LYS A 78 -3.20 13.07 17.31
N GLU A 79 -3.18 14.37 17.57
CA GLU A 79 -4.09 15.01 18.51
C GLU A 79 -5.56 14.99 18.05
N SER A 80 -5.78 15.01 16.75
CA SER A 80 -7.13 14.95 16.17
C SER A 80 -7.74 13.54 16.14
N VAL A 81 -6.94 12.51 16.35
CA VAL A 81 -7.38 11.09 16.31
C VAL A 81 -7.84 10.65 17.68
N THR A 82 -9.06 10.13 17.74
CA THR A 82 -9.56 9.43 18.94
C THR A 82 -9.15 7.95 18.86
N PRO A 83 -8.27 7.46 19.75
CA PRO A 83 -7.88 6.06 19.73
C PRO A 83 -9.07 5.15 20.07
N ILE A 84 -9.20 4.04 19.34
CA ILE A 84 -10.16 3.00 19.68
C ILE A 84 -9.62 2.24 20.89
N THR A 85 -10.27 2.40 22.06
CA THR A 85 -9.83 1.80 23.32
C THR A 85 -10.57 0.50 23.66
N SER A 86 -11.74 0.27 23.07
CA SER A 86 -12.54 -0.94 23.25
C SER A 86 -13.34 -1.25 21.98
N LEU A 87 -13.53 -2.52 21.69
CA LEU A 87 -14.39 -3.02 20.62
C LEU A 87 -15.78 -3.40 21.14
N ASP A 88 -16.06 -3.23 22.44
CA ASP A 88 -17.29 -3.67 23.09
C ASP A 88 -18.54 -2.91 22.59
N ASN A 89 -18.35 -1.75 22.00
CA ASN A 89 -19.42 -0.91 21.44
C ASN A 89 -19.61 -1.06 19.92
N LEU A 90 -18.98 -2.04 19.29
CA LEU A 90 -19.27 -2.38 17.90
C LEU A 90 -20.64 -3.07 17.85
N ASN A 91 -21.68 -2.28 17.59
CA ASN A 91 -22.97 -2.83 17.20
C ASN A 91 -22.82 -3.46 15.81
N MET A 92 -22.83 -4.77 15.76
CA MET A 92 -22.84 -5.53 14.49
C MET A 92 -24.08 -5.21 13.65
N ASP A 93 -25.11 -4.65 14.26
CA ASP A 93 -26.34 -4.21 13.58
C ASP A 93 -26.13 -2.96 12.69
N ASP A 94 -25.05 -2.18 12.93
CA ASP A 94 -24.70 -1.01 12.10
C ASP A 94 -23.89 -1.41 10.84
N ILE A 95 -23.48 -2.67 10.74
CA ILE A 95 -22.84 -3.20 9.54
C ILE A 95 -23.94 -3.71 8.62
N ASP A 96 -24.30 -2.91 7.62
CA ASP A 96 -25.26 -3.32 6.60
C ASP A 96 -24.62 -4.39 5.69
N ILE A 97 -24.77 -5.64 6.10
CA ILE A 97 -24.24 -6.81 5.38
C ILE A 97 -24.94 -6.97 4.01
N ALA A 98 -26.11 -6.36 3.83
CA ALA A 98 -26.85 -6.43 2.57
C ALA A 98 -26.10 -5.77 1.40
N ASP A 99 -25.25 -4.76 1.66
CA ASP A 99 -24.44 -4.11 0.63
C ASP A 99 -23.32 -5.02 0.08
N CYS A 100 -22.97 -6.09 0.76
CA CYS A 100 -21.94 -7.04 0.32
C CYS A 100 -22.50 -8.32 -0.33
N ASP A 101 -23.80 -8.52 -0.32
CA ASP A 101 -24.46 -9.75 -0.81
C ASP A 101 -24.33 -9.90 -2.35
N THR A 102 -24.05 -8.82 -3.06
CA THR A 102 -23.80 -8.80 -4.53
C THR A 102 -22.33 -8.95 -4.91
N GLY A 103 -21.41 -9.05 -3.95
CA GLY A 103 -19.97 -9.15 -4.19
C GLY A 103 -19.30 -7.86 -4.64
N ALA A 104 -20.01 -6.75 -4.69
CA ALA A 104 -19.48 -5.44 -5.00
C ALA A 104 -19.69 -4.51 -3.79
N CYS A 105 -18.64 -4.27 -3.01
CA CYS A 105 -18.69 -3.21 -2.00
C CYS A 105 -18.78 -1.85 -2.69
N PRO A 106 -19.79 -1.02 -2.37
CA PRO A 106 -19.83 0.35 -2.91
C PRO A 106 -18.63 1.13 -2.38
N VAL A 107 -17.76 1.52 -3.29
CA VAL A 107 -16.69 2.46 -2.99
C VAL A 107 -17.32 3.84 -2.86
N ARG A 108 -17.41 4.35 -1.65
CA ARG A 108 -17.80 5.74 -1.38
C ARG A 108 -16.57 6.63 -1.30
#